data_84fcdfc4649f01f0d64f333bb054a42f
#
_entry.id   84fcdfc4649f01f0d64f333bb054a42f
#
_cell.length_a   1.000
_cell.length_b   1.000
_cell.length_c   1.000
_cell.angle_alpha   90.00
_cell.angle_beta   90.00
_cell.angle_gamma   90.00
#
_symmetry.space_group_name_H-M   'P 1'
#
loop_
_entity.id
_entity.type
_entity.pdbx_description
1 polymer ?
#
loop_
_entity_poly.entity_id
_entity_poly.type
_entity_poly.pdbx_seq_one_letter_code
_entity_poly.pdbx_strand_id
1 'polypeptide(L)'
;EIVPIEVVVRNVAAGSISKRLGIPEGEPLPHTLIEYYYKDDALGDPMIAEEHIACFGWANNEEMQDISAMAIRVNDFLCGMFAAINIRLVDFKLEFGRIWDGDYSRVILADEISPDGCRLWDMTTGEKLDKDRFRRDMGGESEAYQEVARRLGLLQDEGGEPSEVLDLSKHRKLRGKPH
;
A
#
# COMPACT_ATOMS: atom_id res chain seq x y z
N GLU A 1 18.55 -3.83 -6.08
CA GLU A 1 18.61 -4.74 -4.92
C GLU A 1 17.39 -4.51 -4.03
N ILE A 2 16.67 -5.58 -3.67
CA ILE A 2 15.53 -5.48 -2.75
C ILE A 2 16.05 -5.48 -1.31
N VAL A 3 15.50 -4.59 -0.49
CA VAL A 3 15.72 -4.60 0.97
C VAL A 3 14.91 -5.76 1.54
N PRO A 4 15.51 -6.67 2.35
CA PRO A 4 14.82 -7.89 2.80
C PRO A 4 13.86 -7.61 3.96
N ILE A 5 13.06 -6.54 3.83
CA ILE A 5 12.13 -6.06 4.85
C ILE A 5 10.79 -5.76 4.18
N GLU A 6 9.72 -6.32 4.70
CA GLU A 6 8.36 -5.86 4.43
C GLU A 6 7.97 -4.79 5.46
N VAL A 7 7.35 -3.73 4.97
CA VAL A 7 6.88 -2.61 5.78
C VAL A 7 5.36 -2.60 5.78
N VAL A 8 4.74 -2.80 6.93
CA VAL A 8 3.29 -2.78 7.07
C VAL A 8 2.86 -1.50 7.77
N VAL A 9 2.03 -0.72 7.09
CA VAL A 9 1.47 0.53 7.63
C VAL A 9 0.02 0.28 8.05
N ARG A 10 -0.33 0.62 9.30
CA ARG A 10 -1.65 0.33 9.86
C ARG A 10 -2.33 1.59 10.38
N ASN A 11 -3.60 1.77 10.01
CA ASN A 11 -4.47 2.84 10.49
C ASN A 11 -5.57 2.30 11.41
N VAL A 12 -5.93 1.01 11.24
CA VAL A 12 -7.01 0.34 11.97
C VAL A 12 -6.51 -1.04 12.38
N ALA A 13 -6.93 -1.53 13.52
CA ALA A 13 -6.60 -2.86 14.00
C ALA A 13 -7.29 -3.93 13.12
N ALA A 14 -6.50 -4.77 12.46
CA ALA A 14 -6.97 -5.90 11.68
C ALA A 14 -5.88 -6.97 11.53
N GLY A 15 -6.30 -8.21 11.28
CA GLY A 15 -5.37 -9.30 11.00
C GLY A 15 -4.44 -9.63 12.18
N SER A 16 -3.12 -9.63 11.93
CA SER A 16 -2.13 -10.07 12.92
C SER A 16 -2.04 -9.20 14.16
N ILE A 17 -2.21 -7.88 14.03
CA ILE A 17 -2.13 -6.97 15.19
C ILE A 17 -3.28 -7.22 16.18
N SER A 18 -4.50 -7.44 15.68
CA SER A 18 -5.66 -7.75 16.53
C SER A 18 -5.43 -9.02 17.35
N LYS A 19 -4.89 -10.06 16.70
CA LYS A 19 -4.57 -11.32 17.38
C LYS A 19 -3.42 -11.18 18.40
N ARG A 20 -2.38 -10.44 18.01
CA ARG A 20 -1.15 -10.32 18.78
C ARG A 20 -1.30 -9.45 20.02
N LEU A 21 -2.10 -8.36 19.92
CA LEU A 21 -2.29 -7.39 21.01
C LEU A 21 -3.66 -7.47 21.65
N GLY A 22 -4.57 -8.34 21.18
CA GLY A 22 -5.92 -8.47 21.71
C GLY A 22 -6.82 -7.27 21.43
N ILE A 23 -6.48 -6.44 20.44
CA ILE A 23 -7.26 -5.27 20.04
C ILE A 23 -8.42 -5.72 19.15
N PRO A 24 -9.67 -5.28 19.40
CA PRO A 24 -10.80 -5.63 18.56
C PRO A 24 -10.56 -5.22 17.09
N GLU A 25 -10.93 -6.11 16.17
CA GLU A 25 -10.86 -5.79 14.73
C GLU A 25 -11.78 -4.60 14.40
N GLY A 26 -11.27 -3.64 13.66
CA GLY A 26 -12.00 -2.44 13.28
C GLY A 26 -11.78 -1.24 14.21
N GLU A 27 -11.07 -1.42 15.32
CA GLU A 27 -10.72 -0.31 16.20
C GLU A 27 -9.66 0.59 15.52
N PRO A 28 -9.92 1.90 15.36
CA PRO A 28 -8.94 2.84 14.86
C PRO A 28 -7.72 2.90 15.80
N LEU A 29 -6.53 2.86 15.22
CA LEU A 29 -5.32 3.05 16.01
C LEU A 29 -5.17 4.53 16.39
N PRO A 30 -4.63 4.85 17.58
CA PRO A 30 -4.40 6.23 18.02
C PRO A 30 -3.52 7.04 17.06
N HIS A 31 -2.60 6.36 16.40
CA HIS A 31 -1.69 6.90 15.39
C HIS A 31 -1.45 5.86 14.31
N THR A 32 -1.07 6.30 13.11
CA THR A 32 -0.55 5.39 12.09
C THR A 32 0.65 4.63 12.64
N LEU A 33 0.62 3.31 12.54
CA LEU A 33 1.66 2.42 13.02
C LEU A 33 2.43 1.85 11.84
N ILE A 34 3.76 1.84 11.94
CA ILE A 34 4.65 1.13 11.02
C ILE A 34 5.19 -0.10 11.74
N GLU A 35 5.12 -1.24 11.09
CA GLU A 35 5.70 -2.50 11.55
C GLU A 35 6.63 -3.06 10.47
N TYR A 36 7.68 -3.73 10.90
CA TYR A 36 8.68 -4.33 10.03
C TYR A 36 8.63 -5.85 10.16
N TYR A 37 8.78 -6.54 9.03
CA TYR A 37 8.83 -7.98 8.94
C TYR A 37 10.03 -8.39 8.10
N TYR A 38 10.74 -9.44 8.51
CA TYR A 38 11.80 -10.01 7.70
C TYR A 38 11.20 -10.82 6.57
N LYS A 39 11.59 -10.50 5.34
CA LYS A 39 11.05 -11.12 4.13
C LYS A 39 11.69 -12.48 3.91
N ASP A 40 11.09 -13.50 4.49
CA ASP A 40 11.51 -14.90 4.35
C ASP A 40 10.30 -15.82 4.50
N ASP A 41 9.74 -16.28 3.38
CA ASP A 41 8.58 -17.17 3.33
C ASP A 41 8.78 -18.46 4.13
N ALA A 42 10.01 -18.98 4.18
CA ALA A 42 10.31 -20.20 4.92
C ALA A 42 10.21 -20.00 6.44
N LEU A 43 10.40 -18.79 6.91
CA LEU A 43 10.24 -18.38 8.31
C LEU A 43 8.84 -17.81 8.61
N GLY A 44 7.98 -17.62 7.59
CA GLY A 44 6.66 -17.05 7.72
C GLY A 44 6.68 -15.53 7.99
N ASP A 45 7.63 -14.83 7.42
CA ASP A 45 7.80 -13.37 7.51
C ASP A 45 7.69 -12.86 8.96
N PRO A 46 8.65 -13.21 9.83
CA PRO A 46 8.56 -12.85 11.24
C PRO A 46 8.66 -11.34 11.45
N MET A 47 7.86 -10.84 12.38
CA MET A 47 7.97 -9.45 12.83
C MET A 47 9.33 -9.19 13.48
N ILE A 48 9.95 -8.07 13.13
CA ILE A 48 11.26 -7.67 13.62
C ILE A 48 11.25 -6.23 14.14
N ALA A 49 12.22 -5.90 14.99
CA ALA A 49 12.46 -4.53 15.44
C ALA A 49 13.56 -3.86 14.58
N GLU A 50 13.64 -2.53 14.63
CA GLU A 50 14.69 -1.77 13.92
C GLU A 50 16.10 -2.20 14.38
N GLU A 51 16.24 -2.62 15.64
CA GLU A 51 17.50 -3.13 16.17
C GLU A 51 17.95 -4.41 15.47
N HIS A 52 17.02 -5.29 15.06
CA HIS A 52 17.37 -6.46 14.24
C HIS A 52 17.88 -6.02 12.88
N ILE A 53 17.20 -5.04 12.24
CA ILE A 53 17.56 -4.52 10.93
C ILE A 53 18.99 -3.96 10.95
N ALA A 54 19.29 -3.13 11.94
CA ALA A 54 20.61 -2.56 12.13
C ALA A 54 21.67 -3.63 12.46
N CYS A 55 21.34 -4.57 13.35
CA CYS A 55 22.25 -5.61 13.79
C CYS A 55 22.71 -6.53 12.66
N PHE A 56 21.78 -6.90 11.77
CA PHE A 56 22.09 -7.77 10.64
C PHE A 56 22.49 -6.99 9.37
N GLY A 57 22.51 -5.66 9.41
CA GLY A 57 22.93 -4.81 8.30
C GLY A 57 21.98 -4.88 7.10
N TRP A 58 20.70 -5.19 7.31
CA TRP A 58 19.72 -5.24 6.23
C TRP A 58 19.39 -3.87 5.66
N ALA A 59 19.38 -2.85 6.52
CA ALA A 59 19.34 -1.44 6.15
C ALA A 59 20.06 -0.61 7.22
N ASN A 60 20.64 0.52 6.81
CA ASN A 60 21.24 1.47 7.74
C ASN A 60 20.20 2.48 8.26
N ASN A 61 20.58 3.31 9.22
CA ASN A 61 19.67 4.25 9.88
C ASN A 61 19.08 5.30 8.90
N GLU A 62 19.86 5.77 7.93
CA GLU A 62 19.39 6.75 6.93
C GLU A 62 18.36 6.11 6.01
N GLU A 63 18.62 4.90 5.54
CA GLU A 63 17.67 4.12 4.74
C GLU A 63 16.36 3.86 5.51
N MET A 64 16.45 3.53 6.80
CA MET A 64 15.25 3.32 7.63
C MET A 64 14.43 4.60 7.83
N GLN A 65 15.09 5.76 7.96
CA GLN A 65 14.42 7.05 7.99
C GLN A 65 13.70 7.34 6.66
N ASP A 66 14.37 7.11 5.54
CA ASP A 66 13.79 7.28 4.21
C ASP A 66 12.60 6.33 3.96
N ILE A 67 12.74 5.06 4.33
CA ILE A 67 11.67 4.04 4.25
C ILE A 67 10.46 4.50 5.05
N SER A 68 10.65 4.89 6.31
CA SER A 68 9.57 5.32 7.19
C SER A 68 8.88 6.58 6.67
N ALA A 69 9.67 7.57 6.23
CA ALA A 69 9.13 8.82 5.67
C ALA A 69 8.32 8.56 4.38
N MET A 70 8.83 7.69 3.49
CA MET A 70 8.09 7.31 2.29
C MET A 70 6.81 6.52 2.63
N ALA A 71 6.87 5.59 3.58
CA ALA A 71 5.71 4.80 4.00
C ALA A 71 4.58 5.70 4.53
N ILE A 72 4.89 6.69 5.36
CA ILE A 72 3.90 7.67 5.84
C ILE A 72 3.34 8.51 4.70
N ARG A 73 4.16 9.02 3.78
CA ARG A 73 3.69 9.80 2.63
C ARG A 73 2.78 8.99 1.71
N VAL A 74 3.10 7.73 1.48
CA VAL A 74 2.23 6.80 0.73
C VAL A 74 0.92 6.60 1.48
N ASN A 75 0.97 6.39 2.80
CA ASN A 75 -0.23 6.27 3.63
C ASN A 75 -1.15 7.49 3.50
N ASP A 76 -0.62 8.69 3.64
CA ASP A 76 -1.42 9.92 3.58
C ASP A 76 -2.09 10.08 2.21
N PHE A 77 -1.36 9.81 1.14
CA PHE A 77 -1.90 9.83 -0.23
C PHE A 77 -3.01 8.80 -0.41
N LEU A 78 -2.76 7.54 -0.03
CA LEU A 78 -3.72 6.45 -0.22
C LEU A 78 -4.96 6.63 0.66
N CYS A 79 -4.81 7.09 1.90
CA CYS A 79 -5.94 7.39 2.78
C CYS A 79 -6.86 8.44 2.15
N GLY A 80 -6.30 9.52 1.60
CA GLY A 80 -7.06 10.56 0.91
C GLY A 80 -7.75 10.04 -0.35
N MET A 81 -7.02 9.29 -1.18
CA MET A 81 -7.53 8.71 -2.41
C MET A 81 -8.69 7.75 -2.16
N PHE A 82 -8.55 6.81 -1.23
CA PHE A 82 -9.59 5.83 -0.92
C PHE A 82 -10.78 6.46 -0.17
N ALA A 83 -10.54 7.41 0.74
CA ALA A 83 -11.62 8.13 1.41
C ALA A 83 -12.52 8.89 0.42
N ALA A 84 -11.95 9.48 -0.64
CA ALA A 84 -12.71 10.17 -1.69
C ALA A 84 -13.71 9.29 -2.43
N ILE A 85 -13.51 7.97 -2.42
CA ILE A 85 -14.38 6.97 -3.03
C ILE A 85 -15.11 6.09 -2.00
N ASN A 86 -15.24 6.59 -0.77
CA ASN A 86 -15.94 5.91 0.34
C ASN A 86 -15.31 4.56 0.74
N ILE A 87 -13.99 4.44 0.64
CA ILE A 87 -13.23 3.29 1.09
C ILE A 87 -12.28 3.69 2.21
N ARG A 88 -12.21 2.88 3.27
CA ARG A 88 -11.24 3.02 4.35
C ARG A 88 -10.02 2.16 4.06
N LEU A 89 -8.84 2.78 4.03
CA LEU A 89 -7.57 2.07 4.05
C LEU A 89 -7.27 1.65 5.49
N VAL A 90 -7.34 0.36 5.75
CA VAL A 90 -7.13 -0.23 7.07
C VAL A 90 -5.64 -0.43 7.35
N ASP A 91 -4.98 -1.14 6.49
CA ASP A 91 -3.53 -1.33 6.45
C ASP A 91 -3.07 -1.72 5.05
N PHE A 92 -1.77 -1.68 4.83
CA PHE A 92 -1.16 -2.13 3.58
C PHE A 92 0.31 -2.47 3.78
N LYS A 93 0.84 -3.27 2.85
CA LYS A 93 2.23 -3.71 2.82
C LYS A 93 2.99 -2.96 1.72
N LEU A 94 4.23 -2.58 2.02
CA LEU A 94 5.19 -2.01 1.08
C LEU A 94 6.49 -2.81 1.10
N GLU A 95 7.15 -2.83 -0.04
CA GLU A 95 8.52 -3.30 -0.18
C GLU A 95 9.39 -2.19 -0.77
N PHE A 96 10.66 -2.19 -0.40
CA PHE A 96 11.60 -1.18 -0.82
C PHE A 96 12.84 -1.82 -1.46
N GLY A 97 13.47 -1.07 -2.33
CA GLY A 97 14.69 -1.48 -3.00
C GLY A 97 15.70 -0.37 -3.06
N ARG A 98 16.94 -0.72 -3.42
CA ARG A 98 18.04 0.22 -3.65
C ARG A 98 18.31 0.33 -5.15
N ILE A 99 18.41 1.57 -5.62
CA ILE A 99 18.97 1.88 -6.93
C ILE A 99 20.34 2.52 -6.71
N TRP A 100 21.33 2.04 -7.44
CA TRP A 100 22.70 2.56 -7.42
C TRP A 100 22.90 3.55 -8.56
N ASP A 101 23.45 4.72 -8.24
CA ASP A 101 23.89 5.74 -9.18
C ASP A 101 25.35 6.07 -8.89
N GLY A 102 26.25 5.39 -9.57
CA GLY A 102 27.67 5.40 -9.22
C GLY A 102 27.94 4.82 -7.83
N ASP A 103 28.53 5.61 -6.94
CA ASP A 103 28.84 5.22 -5.57
C ASP A 103 27.69 5.50 -4.58
N TYR A 104 26.59 6.08 -5.05
CA TYR A 104 25.44 6.44 -4.22
C TYR A 104 24.30 5.45 -4.42
N SER A 105 23.70 5.02 -3.32
CA SER A 105 22.44 4.30 -3.34
C SER A 105 21.31 5.20 -2.85
N ARG A 106 20.12 5.00 -3.38
CA ARG A 106 18.89 5.60 -2.88
C ARG A 106 17.82 4.54 -2.72
N VAL A 107 17.02 4.68 -1.68
CA VAL A 107 15.85 3.84 -1.45
C VAL A 107 14.70 4.28 -2.34
N ILE A 108 14.00 3.31 -2.91
CA ILE A 108 12.79 3.52 -3.69
C ILE A 108 11.71 2.54 -3.25
N LEU A 109 10.44 2.89 -3.51
CA LEU A 109 9.34 1.94 -3.46
C LEU A 109 9.51 0.91 -4.59
N ALA A 110 9.44 -0.38 -4.28
CA ALA A 110 9.86 -1.45 -5.19
C ALA A 110 8.78 -2.48 -5.48
N ASP A 111 7.59 -2.35 -4.94
CA ASP A 111 6.48 -3.27 -5.18
C ASP A 111 5.20 -2.52 -5.53
N GLU A 112 4.20 -3.25 -5.99
CA GLU A 112 2.91 -2.72 -6.35
C GLU A 112 2.05 -2.35 -5.14
N ILE A 113 1.10 -1.46 -5.36
CA ILE A 113 0.02 -1.17 -4.44
C ILE A 113 -1.28 -1.66 -5.09
N SER A 114 -1.83 -2.73 -4.52
CA SER A 114 -3.03 -3.38 -5.06
C SER A 114 -3.94 -3.85 -3.91
N PRO A 115 -5.18 -4.26 -4.19
CA PRO A 115 -6.05 -4.86 -3.19
C PRO A 115 -5.48 -6.12 -2.54
N ASP A 116 -4.50 -6.77 -3.16
CA ASP A 116 -3.76 -7.91 -2.58
C ASP A 116 -2.85 -7.50 -1.43
N GLY A 117 -2.21 -6.34 -1.53
CA GLY A 117 -1.33 -5.77 -0.52
C GLY A 117 -2.03 -4.88 0.49
N CYS A 118 -3.31 -4.56 0.29
CA CYS A 118 -4.08 -3.65 1.13
C CYS A 118 -5.27 -4.35 1.83
N ARG A 119 -5.68 -3.82 2.99
CA ARG A 119 -7.04 -4.03 3.51
C ARG A 119 -7.88 -2.80 3.27
N LEU A 120 -8.95 -2.99 2.52
CA LEU A 120 -9.85 -1.95 2.04
C LEU A 120 -11.28 -2.27 2.49
N TRP A 121 -11.88 -1.39 3.27
CA TRP A 121 -13.24 -1.59 3.76
C TRP A 121 -14.16 -0.47 3.30
N ASP A 122 -15.35 -0.83 2.84
CA ASP A 122 -16.40 0.15 2.57
C ASP A 122 -16.74 0.94 3.84
N MET A 123 -16.72 2.27 3.76
CA MET A 123 -16.93 3.11 4.95
C MET A 123 -18.39 3.13 5.43
N THR A 124 -19.33 2.79 4.56
CA THR A 124 -20.77 2.78 4.87
C THR A 124 -21.20 1.42 5.40
N THR A 125 -20.80 0.34 4.73
CA THR A 125 -21.28 -1.02 5.02
C THR A 125 -20.32 -1.81 5.89
N GLY A 126 -19.03 -1.42 5.94
CA GLY A 126 -17.96 -2.19 6.58
C GLY A 126 -17.56 -3.43 5.77
N GLU A 127 -18.05 -3.57 4.54
CA GLU A 127 -17.73 -4.70 3.67
C GLU A 127 -16.24 -4.68 3.31
N LYS A 128 -15.63 -5.86 3.27
CA LYS A 128 -14.24 -6.03 2.89
C LYS A 128 -14.13 -6.09 1.38
N LEU A 129 -13.30 -5.22 0.80
CA LEU A 129 -13.09 -5.07 -0.63
C LEU A 129 -11.68 -5.50 -1.05
N ASP A 130 -11.09 -6.43 -0.33
CA ASP A 130 -9.69 -6.84 -0.44
C ASP A 130 -9.52 -8.36 -0.33
N LYS A 131 -8.26 -8.82 -0.35
CA LYS A 131 -7.89 -10.25 -0.28
C LYS A 131 -8.35 -10.97 1.00
N ASP A 132 -8.76 -10.27 2.06
CA ASP A 132 -9.31 -10.93 3.24
C ASP A 132 -10.60 -11.71 2.95
N ARG A 133 -11.32 -11.37 1.85
CA ARG A 133 -12.46 -12.17 1.38
C ARG A 133 -12.00 -13.60 1.05
N PHE A 134 -10.91 -13.76 0.32
CA PHE A 134 -10.31 -15.07 0.03
C PHE A 134 -9.78 -15.74 1.29
N ARG A 135 -8.97 -15.03 2.09
CA ARG A 135 -8.37 -15.58 3.32
C ARG A 135 -9.39 -16.07 4.33
N ARG A 136 -10.62 -15.56 4.28
CA ARG A 136 -11.73 -15.89 5.20
C ARG A 136 -12.84 -16.69 4.54
N ASP A 137 -12.62 -17.19 3.33
CA ASP A 137 -13.60 -17.99 2.56
C ASP A 137 -14.98 -17.30 2.40
N MET A 138 -14.96 -15.97 2.22
CA MET A 138 -16.17 -15.16 2.09
C MET A 138 -16.74 -15.13 0.67
N GLY A 139 -15.97 -15.54 -0.34
CA GLY A 139 -16.33 -15.47 -1.76
C GLY A 139 -16.43 -14.04 -2.30
N GLY A 140 -16.69 -13.89 -3.60
CA GLY A 140 -16.92 -12.58 -4.23
C GLY A 140 -15.64 -11.70 -4.29
N GLU A 141 -14.46 -12.29 -4.38
CA GLU A 141 -13.19 -11.58 -4.42
C GLU A 141 -13.02 -10.77 -5.71
N SER A 142 -13.35 -11.39 -6.84
CA SER A 142 -13.31 -10.73 -8.16
C SER A 142 -14.24 -9.52 -8.20
N GLU A 143 -15.45 -9.66 -7.66
CA GLU A 143 -16.44 -8.58 -7.58
C GLU A 143 -15.97 -7.46 -6.66
N ALA A 144 -15.31 -7.78 -5.54
CA ALA A 144 -14.75 -6.78 -4.63
C ALA A 144 -13.64 -5.95 -5.31
N TYR A 145 -12.74 -6.60 -6.06
CA TYR A 145 -11.69 -5.90 -6.80
C TYR A 145 -12.26 -5.05 -7.93
N GLN A 146 -13.27 -5.55 -8.64
CA GLN A 146 -13.99 -4.79 -9.66
C GLN A 146 -14.70 -3.57 -9.05
N GLU A 147 -15.27 -3.70 -7.85
CA GLU A 147 -15.90 -2.58 -7.15
C GLU A 147 -14.89 -1.49 -6.79
N VAL A 148 -13.71 -1.85 -6.29
CA VAL A 148 -12.62 -0.88 -6.06
C VAL A 148 -12.23 -0.21 -7.37
N ALA A 149 -12.02 -0.96 -8.45
CA ALA A 149 -11.64 -0.44 -9.76
C ALA A 149 -12.73 0.48 -10.35
N ARG A 150 -14.02 0.14 -10.18
CA ARG A 150 -15.16 0.98 -10.60
C ARG A 150 -15.19 2.30 -9.85
N ARG A 151 -15.04 2.28 -8.52
CA ARG A 151 -15.02 3.50 -7.71
C ARG A 151 -13.80 4.39 -8.02
N LEU A 152 -12.69 3.80 -8.43
CA LEU A 152 -11.52 4.52 -8.94
C LEU A 152 -11.70 5.08 -10.36
N GLY A 153 -12.81 4.77 -11.03
CA GLY A 153 -13.07 5.17 -12.40
C GLY A 153 -12.23 4.41 -13.46
N LEU A 154 -11.66 3.26 -13.08
CA LEU A 154 -10.86 2.41 -13.96
C LEU A 154 -11.72 1.44 -14.78
N LEU A 155 -12.93 1.12 -14.31
CA LEU A 155 -13.91 0.32 -15.01
C LEU A 155 -15.14 1.18 -15.30
N GLN A 156 -15.66 1.07 -16.51
CA GLN A 156 -16.94 1.67 -16.88
C GLN A 156 -18.07 0.72 -16.47
N ASP A 157 -19.22 1.27 -16.05
CA ASP A 157 -20.44 0.48 -15.93
C ASP A 157 -20.81 -0.05 -17.33
N GLU A 158 -21.16 -1.33 -17.42
CA GLU A 158 -21.59 -1.95 -18.67
C GLU A 158 -22.85 -1.21 -19.17
N GLY A 159 -22.68 -0.20 -20.04
CA GLY A 159 -23.74 0.63 -20.58
C GLY A 159 -23.36 2.08 -20.87
N GLY A 160 -22.19 2.54 -20.45
CA GLY A 160 -21.67 3.88 -20.78
C GLY A 160 -20.81 3.87 -22.06
N GLU A 161 -20.98 4.86 -22.93
CA GLU A 161 -20.04 5.07 -24.06
C GLU A 161 -18.62 5.26 -23.51
N PRO A 162 -17.57 4.77 -24.23
CA PRO A 162 -16.20 4.87 -23.77
C PRO A 162 -15.83 6.34 -23.56
N SER A 163 -15.48 6.71 -22.33
CA SER A 163 -14.90 8.03 -22.08
C SER A 163 -13.61 8.15 -22.89
N GLU A 164 -13.50 9.23 -23.67
CA GLU A 164 -12.27 9.52 -24.43
C GLU A 164 -11.07 9.42 -23.49
N VAL A 165 -10.21 8.46 -23.76
CA VAL A 165 -8.90 8.40 -23.10
C VAL A 165 -8.21 9.72 -23.43
N LEU A 166 -7.91 10.51 -22.40
CA LEU A 166 -7.18 11.76 -22.53
C LEU A 166 -5.81 11.45 -23.16
N ASP A 167 -5.73 11.64 -24.45
CA ASP A 167 -4.48 11.49 -25.20
C ASP A 167 -3.53 12.63 -24.83
N LEU A 168 -2.71 12.37 -23.82
CA LEU A 168 -1.69 13.31 -23.33
C LEU A 168 -0.66 13.70 -24.41
N SER A 169 -0.63 13.03 -25.55
CA SER A 169 0.25 13.39 -26.68
C SER A 169 -0.19 14.71 -27.35
N LYS A 170 -1.47 15.07 -27.25
CA LYS A 170 -2.02 16.31 -27.84
C LYS A 170 -1.57 17.59 -27.10
N HIS A 171 -1.13 17.50 -25.85
CA HIS A 171 -0.69 18.65 -25.07
C HIS A 171 0.82 18.97 -25.17
N ARG A 172 1.59 18.20 -25.94
CA ARG A 172 3.04 18.42 -26.10
C ARG A 172 3.43 19.58 -27.02
N LYS A 173 2.48 20.27 -27.66
CA LYS A 173 2.75 21.32 -28.70
C LYS A 173 2.78 22.76 -28.19
N LEU A 174 2.73 23.01 -26.88
CA LEU A 174 2.72 24.39 -26.31
C LEU A 174 4.01 24.80 -25.60
N ARG A 175 5.16 24.24 -25.92
CA ARG A 175 6.43 24.83 -25.48
C ARG A 175 7.15 25.45 -26.70
N GLY A 176 7.00 26.72 -26.75
CA GLY A 176 7.66 27.86 -27.26
C GLY A 176 8.84 27.70 -28.21
N LYS A 177 8.79 28.47 -29.28
CA LYS A 177 9.97 28.83 -30.08
C LYS A 177 10.82 29.78 -29.22
N PRO A 178 12.16 29.61 -29.20
CA PRO A 178 13.04 30.65 -28.66
C PRO A 178 13.11 31.82 -29.61
N HIS A 179 13.04 33.03 -29.09
CA HIS A 179 13.51 34.25 -29.69
C HIS A 179 14.98 34.46 -29.35
#